data_ac429b1e9b81c1ef9a1e898e52f812a3
#
_entry.id   ac429b1e9b81c1ef9a1e898e52f812a3
#
_cell.length_a   1.000
_cell.length_b   1.000
_cell.length_c   1.000
_cell.angle_alpha   90.00
_cell.angle_beta   90.00
_cell.angle_gamma   90.00
#
_symmetry.space_group_name_H-M   'P 1'
#
loop_
_entity.id
_entity.type
_entity.pdbx_description
1 polymer ?
#
loop_
_entity_poly.entity_id
_entity_poly.type
_entity_poly.pdbx_seq_one_letter_code
_entity_poly.pdbx_strand_id
1 'polypeptide(L)'
;MSVRSASARLTALAIVLAAVPAIDAHGRDAKKVDKEKICQDAEARYQKLFGKPSKDEQDVVVLMYKYTFCPSALEVKQGAKIRWVNVDKRTSHSVWFKEAGKAESDRVFGEEHVPMTADLPLGTYPFICGPHGKRQGMRGTLTIVP
;
A
#
# COMPACT_ATOMS: atom_id res chain seq x y z
N MET A 1 -17.30 -59.22 -70.07
CA MET A 1 -17.84 -58.03 -69.50
C MET A 1 -16.90 -57.53 -68.40
N SER A 2 -16.08 -56.55 -68.71
CA SER A 2 -14.96 -56.08 -67.86
C SER A 2 -15.35 -54.79 -67.18
N VAL A 3 -15.40 -54.82 -65.85
CA VAL A 3 -15.71 -53.62 -65.05
C VAL A 3 -14.40 -52.99 -64.58
N ARG A 4 -14.09 -51.81 -65.09
CA ARG A 4 -12.92 -51.06 -64.71
C ARG A 4 -13.19 -50.28 -63.42
N SER A 5 -12.46 -50.63 -62.38
CA SER A 5 -12.42 -49.88 -61.14
C SER A 5 -11.62 -48.61 -61.30
N ALA A 6 -12.26 -47.48 -61.00
CA ALA A 6 -11.61 -46.16 -60.98
C ALA A 6 -11.16 -45.83 -59.55
N SER A 7 -9.83 -45.79 -59.37
CA SER A 7 -9.21 -45.35 -58.11
C SER A 7 -9.23 -43.84 -58.00
N ALA A 8 -9.98 -43.31 -57.10
CA ALA A 8 -9.95 -41.89 -56.71
C ALA A 8 -8.75 -41.62 -55.81
N ARG A 9 -7.83 -40.80 -56.27
CA ARG A 9 -6.70 -40.28 -55.47
C ARG A 9 -7.18 -39.12 -54.60
N LEU A 10 -7.27 -39.33 -53.31
CA LEU A 10 -7.44 -38.22 -52.33
C LEU A 10 -6.10 -37.51 -52.20
N THR A 11 -6.05 -36.30 -52.66
CA THR A 11 -4.97 -35.32 -52.36
C THR A 11 -5.26 -34.72 -50.96
N ALA A 12 -4.46 -35.09 -49.98
CA ALA A 12 -4.50 -34.48 -48.67
C ALA A 12 -3.88 -33.05 -48.74
N LEU A 13 -4.70 -32.06 -48.54
CA LEU A 13 -4.27 -30.66 -48.40
C LEU A 13 -3.72 -30.47 -46.96
N ALA A 14 -2.39 -30.38 -46.87
CA ALA A 14 -1.74 -30.07 -45.59
C ALA A 14 -1.93 -28.56 -45.28
N ILE A 15 -2.76 -28.27 -44.27
CA ILE A 15 -2.90 -26.94 -43.71
C ILE A 15 -1.69 -26.70 -42.81
N VAL A 16 -0.76 -25.88 -43.27
CA VAL A 16 0.35 -25.36 -42.45
C VAL A 16 -0.23 -24.26 -41.55
N LEU A 17 -0.48 -24.58 -40.29
CA LEU A 17 -0.76 -23.58 -39.26
C LEU A 17 0.56 -22.84 -39.00
N ALA A 18 0.68 -21.62 -39.53
CA ALA A 18 1.72 -20.70 -39.12
C ALA A 18 1.44 -20.27 -37.68
N ALA A 19 2.28 -20.70 -36.74
CA ALA A 19 2.28 -20.20 -35.35
C ALA A 19 2.67 -18.72 -35.39
N VAL A 20 1.71 -17.84 -35.11
CA VAL A 20 1.97 -16.44 -34.89
C VAL A 20 2.66 -16.34 -33.53
N PRO A 21 3.89 -15.79 -33.41
CA PRO A 21 4.48 -15.56 -32.11
C PRO A 21 3.62 -14.54 -31.37
N ALA A 22 3.13 -14.94 -30.17
CA ALA A 22 2.51 -14.01 -29.25
C ALA A 22 3.55 -12.93 -28.90
N ILE A 23 3.27 -11.70 -29.30
CA ILE A 23 4.05 -10.54 -28.87
C ILE A 23 3.73 -10.37 -27.39
N ASP A 24 4.63 -10.81 -26.52
CA ASP A 24 4.61 -10.49 -25.10
C ASP A 24 4.62 -8.96 -25.00
N ALA A 25 3.46 -8.40 -24.70
CA ALA A 25 3.38 -7.04 -24.22
C ALA A 25 4.24 -6.98 -22.96
N HIS A 26 5.47 -6.50 -23.08
CA HIS A 26 6.29 -6.12 -21.94
C HIS A 26 5.55 -5.01 -21.21
N GLY A 27 4.59 -5.43 -20.35
CA GLY A 27 4.08 -4.59 -19.30
C GLY A 27 5.31 -4.14 -18.51
N ARG A 28 5.61 -2.85 -18.56
CA ARG A 28 6.57 -2.25 -17.65
C ARG A 28 6.07 -2.62 -16.27
N ASP A 29 6.75 -3.53 -15.59
CA ASP A 29 6.54 -3.85 -14.19
C ASP A 29 6.69 -2.54 -13.43
N ALA A 30 5.57 -1.85 -13.21
CA ALA A 30 5.52 -0.75 -12.27
C ALA A 30 6.00 -1.37 -10.95
N LYS A 31 7.23 -1.05 -10.56
CA LYS A 31 7.92 -1.60 -9.39
C LYS A 31 6.96 -1.50 -8.22
N LYS A 32 6.30 -2.62 -7.88
CA LYS A 32 5.34 -2.69 -6.79
C LYS A 32 6.07 -2.20 -5.55
N VAL A 33 5.62 -1.07 -5.00
CA VAL A 33 6.23 -0.50 -3.80
C VAL A 33 6.09 -1.54 -2.69
N ASP A 34 7.23 -2.07 -2.25
CA ASP A 34 7.27 -3.01 -1.15
C ASP A 34 7.04 -2.26 0.17
N LYS A 35 5.77 -2.16 0.56
CA LYS A 35 5.35 -1.46 1.78
C LYS A 35 5.89 -2.14 3.03
N GLU A 36 6.06 -3.44 3.02
CA GLU A 36 6.60 -4.18 4.15
C GLU A 36 8.05 -3.77 4.41
N LYS A 37 8.87 -3.78 3.36
CA LYS A 37 10.26 -3.30 3.48
C LYS A 37 10.34 -1.85 3.91
N ILE A 38 9.46 -0.98 3.42
CA ILE A 38 9.40 0.42 3.86
C ILE A 38 9.12 0.49 5.35
N CYS A 39 8.21 -0.32 5.87
CA CYS A 39 7.87 -0.31 7.29
C CYS A 39 8.98 -0.91 8.17
N GLN A 40 9.71 -1.92 7.68
CA GLN A 40 10.93 -2.43 8.34
C GLN A 40 12.01 -1.33 8.42
N ASP A 41 12.25 -0.63 7.31
CA ASP A 41 13.20 0.49 7.27
C ASP A 41 12.76 1.64 8.20
N ALA A 42 11.45 1.93 8.26
CA ALA A 42 10.89 2.94 9.16
C ALA A 42 11.13 2.59 10.63
N GLU A 43 10.89 1.34 11.01
CA GLU A 43 11.12 0.84 12.37
C GLU A 43 12.61 0.90 12.76
N ALA A 44 13.50 0.47 11.86
CA ALA A 44 14.94 0.57 12.09
C ALA A 44 15.39 2.03 12.30
N ARG A 45 14.78 2.97 11.58
CA ARG A 45 15.04 4.40 11.78
C ARG A 45 14.49 4.90 13.10
N TYR A 46 13.28 4.49 13.48
CA TYR A 46 12.68 4.83 14.75
C TYR A 46 13.58 4.40 15.92
N GLN A 47 14.02 3.15 15.92
CA GLN A 47 14.93 2.63 16.94
C GLN A 47 16.24 3.41 17.02
N LYS A 48 16.80 3.80 15.86
CA LYS A 48 18.01 4.62 15.82
C LYS A 48 17.82 6.03 16.41
N LEU A 49 16.63 6.63 16.19
CA LEU A 49 16.32 7.97 16.65
C LEU A 49 15.93 8.03 18.12
N PHE A 50 15.15 7.03 18.59
CA PHE A 50 14.53 7.05 19.91
C PHE A 50 15.06 6.00 20.90
N GLY A 51 16.01 5.16 20.46
CA GLY A 51 16.74 4.21 21.30
C GLY A 51 15.97 2.96 21.71
N LYS A 52 14.74 2.77 21.23
CA LYS A 52 13.90 1.60 21.52
C LYS A 52 12.93 1.32 20.35
N PRO A 53 12.39 0.08 20.25
CA PRO A 53 11.35 -0.24 19.28
C PRO A 53 10.06 0.57 19.49
N SER A 54 9.37 0.91 18.41
CA SER A 54 8.10 1.66 18.47
C SER A 54 7.01 0.93 19.25
N LYS A 55 7.01 -0.41 19.18
CA LYS A 55 6.08 -1.28 19.92
C LYS A 55 6.24 -1.25 21.44
N ASP A 56 7.38 -0.78 21.94
CA ASP A 56 7.69 -0.70 23.38
C ASP A 56 7.27 0.65 23.98
N GLU A 57 6.59 1.49 23.19
CA GLU A 57 6.00 2.73 23.66
C GLU A 57 4.68 2.47 24.39
N GLN A 58 4.30 3.39 25.29
CA GLN A 58 3.00 3.34 25.99
C GLN A 58 1.85 3.67 25.05
N ASP A 59 2.06 4.63 24.15
CA ASP A 59 1.11 5.02 23.13
C ASP A 59 1.24 4.12 21.91
N VAL A 60 0.17 3.95 21.16
CA VAL A 60 0.22 3.30 19.86
C VAL A 60 1.01 4.19 18.89
N VAL A 61 2.06 3.66 18.28
CA VAL A 61 2.90 4.41 17.35
C VAL A 61 2.62 3.99 15.91
N VAL A 62 2.38 4.98 15.05
CA VAL A 62 2.32 4.82 13.59
C VAL A 62 3.43 5.63 12.98
N LEU A 63 4.34 4.98 12.26
CA LEU A 63 5.47 5.65 11.64
C LEU A 63 5.06 6.21 10.27
N MET A 64 5.58 7.37 9.90
CA MET A 64 5.42 8.01 8.61
C MET A 64 6.76 8.03 7.89
N TYR A 65 6.86 7.29 6.77
CA TYR A 65 8.11 7.13 6.03
C TYR A 65 7.87 6.83 4.55
N LYS A 66 8.60 7.50 3.67
CA LYS A 66 8.53 7.27 2.20
C LYS A 66 7.09 7.17 1.68
N TYR A 67 6.27 8.15 2.05
CA TYR A 67 4.86 8.21 1.66
C TYR A 67 4.01 7.00 2.10
N THR A 68 4.38 6.39 3.21
CA THR A 68 3.70 5.22 3.78
C THR A 68 3.44 5.45 5.27
N PHE A 69 2.26 5.06 5.73
CA PHE A 69 1.98 4.88 7.16
C PHE A 69 2.31 3.44 7.56
N CYS A 70 2.97 3.27 8.69
CA CYS A 70 3.46 1.98 9.18
C CYS A 70 3.03 1.75 10.66
N PRO A 71 2.02 0.91 10.89
CA PRO A 71 1.21 0.20 9.91
C PRO A 71 0.23 1.11 9.16
N SER A 72 -0.22 0.71 7.97
CA SER A 72 -1.25 1.44 7.22
C SER A 72 -2.67 1.06 7.61
N ALA A 73 -2.85 -0.03 8.33
CA ALA A 73 -4.10 -0.42 8.96
C ALA A 73 -3.82 -0.74 10.43
N LEU A 74 -4.58 -0.13 11.32
CA LEU A 74 -4.44 -0.36 12.75
C LEU A 74 -5.82 -0.48 13.40
N GLU A 75 -5.88 -1.30 14.45
CA GLU A 75 -7.02 -1.43 15.32
C GLU A 75 -6.62 -1.01 16.74
N VAL A 76 -7.45 -0.18 17.38
CA VAL A 76 -7.20 0.32 18.72
C VAL A 76 -8.48 0.34 19.51
N LYS A 77 -8.36 0.31 20.85
CA LYS A 77 -9.48 0.55 21.74
C LYS A 77 -9.88 2.03 21.73
N GLN A 78 -11.17 2.28 21.92
CA GLN A 78 -11.64 3.65 22.12
C GLN A 78 -10.91 4.30 23.29
N GLY A 79 -10.47 5.54 23.09
CA GLY A 79 -9.68 6.29 24.07
C GLY A 79 -8.17 6.02 24.03
N ALA A 80 -7.71 5.08 23.20
CA ALA A 80 -6.28 4.85 23.04
C ALA A 80 -5.54 6.09 22.54
N LYS A 81 -4.34 6.33 23.06
CA LYS A 81 -3.46 7.39 22.59
C LYS A 81 -2.62 6.88 21.41
N ILE A 82 -2.56 7.67 20.35
CA ILE A 82 -1.84 7.36 19.11
C ILE A 82 -0.85 8.48 18.83
N ARG A 83 0.37 8.14 18.44
CA ARG A 83 1.37 9.08 17.96
C ARG A 83 1.76 8.71 16.53
N TRP A 84 1.56 9.63 15.60
CA TRP A 84 1.98 9.51 14.20
C TRP A 84 3.35 10.15 14.07
N VAL A 85 4.41 9.35 14.12
CA VAL A 85 5.79 9.84 14.19
C VAL A 85 6.41 9.89 12.81
N ASN A 86 6.90 11.05 12.42
CA ASN A 86 7.63 11.21 11.17
C ASN A 86 9.10 10.80 11.34
N VAL A 87 9.52 9.76 10.64
CA VAL A 87 10.91 9.31 10.61
C VAL A 87 11.62 9.64 9.28
N ASP A 88 10.99 10.42 8.39
CA ASP A 88 11.64 10.97 7.21
C ASP A 88 12.55 12.15 7.58
N LYS A 89 13.69 12.27 6.90
CA LYS A 89 14.60 13.39 7.11
C LYS A 89 14.19 14.68 6.41
N ARG A 90 13.53 14.57 5.25
CA ARG A 90 13.32 15.69 4.33
C ARG A 90 11.87 15.90 3.92
N THR A 91 10.99 14.99 4.29
CA THR A 91 9.58 15.03 3.90
C THR A 91 8.72 15.27 5.12
N SER A 92 7.89 16.28 5.09
CA SER A 92 6.88 16.51 6.13
C SER A 92 5.61 15.73 5.81
N HIS A 93 4.92 15.28 6.85
CA HIS A 93 3.68 14.54 6.76
C HIS A 93 2.61 15.14 7.65
N SER A 94 1.34 14.82 7.36
CA SER A 94 0.17 15.15 8.17
C SER A 94 -0.75 13.95 8.25
N VAL A 95 -1.75 14.03 9.11
CA VAL A 95 -2.80 13.02 9.26
C VAL A 95 -4.15 13.69 9.11
N TRP A 96 -4.98 13.17 8.21
CA TRP A 96 -6.28 13.75 7.93
C TRP A 96 -7.37 12.69 7.80
N PHE A 97 -8.28 12.69 8.76
CA PHE A 97 -9.52 11.91 8.76
C PHE A 97 -10.63 12.70 8.04
N LYS A 98 -10.40 12.96 6.75
CA LYS A 98 -11.27 13.83 5.95
C LYS A 98 -12.71 13.36 5.92
N GLU A 99 -12.95 12.05 5.75
CA GLU A 99 -14.29 11.47 5.66
C GLU A 99 -15.01 11.47 7.01
N ALA A 100 -14.27 11.53 8.12
CA ALA A 100 -14.83 11.72 9.47
C ALA A 100 -15.05 13.22 9.83
N GLY A 101 -14.87 14.13 8.88
CA GLY A 101 -15.09 15.56 9.09
C GLY A 101 -14.06 16.23 10.01
N LYS A 102 -12.93 15.57 10.31
CA LYS A 102 -11.87 16.18 11.12
C LYS A 102 -11.01 17.12 10.28
N ALA A 103 -10.47 18.16 10.93
CA ALA A 103 -9.45 19.00 10.31
C ALA A 103 -8.16 18.21 10.04
N GLU A 104 -7.42 18.61 9.01
CA GLU A 104 -6.07 18.08 8.80
C GLU A 104 -5.15 18.53 9.96
N SER A 105 -4.29 17.62 10.44
CA SER A 105 -3.28 18.00 11.42
C SER A 105 -2.26 18.98 10.85
N ASP A 106 -1.52 19.66 11.70
CA ASP A 106 -0.30 20.33 11.28
C ASP A 106 0.67 19.36 10.61
N ARG A 107 1.54 19.92 9.78
CA ARG A 107 2.62 19.14 9.18
C ARG A 107 3.74 18.97 10.18
N VAL A 108 4.15 17.73 10.37
CA VAL A 108 5.29 17.39 11.22
C VAL A 108 6.49 16.98 10.37
N PHE A 109 7.65 17.47 10.77
CA PHE A 109 8.93 17.19 10.15
C PHE A 109 9.62 15.98 10.82
N GLY A 110 10.85 15.68 10.42
CA GLY A 110 11.58 14.54 10.98
C GLY A 110 11.66 14.61 12.51
N GLU A 111 11.40 13.48 13.16
CA GLU A 111 11.39 13.27 14.61
C GLU A 111 10.21 13.89 15.36
N GLU A 112 9.39 14.72 14.69
CA GLU A 112 8.15 15.24 15.25
C GLU A 112 6.98 14.25 15.10
N HIS A 113 5.90 14.48 15.83
CA HIS A 113 4.72 13.62 15.77
C HIS A 113 3.41 14.40 15.88
N VAL A 114 2.34 13.84 15.33
CA VAL A 114 0.96 14.25 15.55
C VAL A 114 0.40 13.39 16.69
N PRO A 115 0.01 13.97 17.84
CA PRO A 115 -0.70 13.23 18.88
C PRO A 115 -2.20 13.14 18.53
N MET A 116 -2.82 12.02 18.87
CA MET A 116 -4.26 11.81 18.71
C MET A 116 -4.78 10.91 19.81
N THR A 117 -6.01 11.18 20.27
CA THR A 117 -6.78 10.21 21.04
C THR A 117 -7.83 9.59 20.13
N ALA A 118 -8.05 8.28 20.22
CA ALA A 118 -9.08 7.55 19.47
C ALA A 118 -10.48 7.85 20.04
N ASP A 119 -10.95 9.10 19.87
CA ASP A 119 -12.19 9.64 20.41
C ASP A 119 -13.38 9.60 19.44
N LEU A 120 -13.18 9.08 18.21
CA LEU A 120 -14.25 8.84 17.28
C LEU A 120 -15.14 7.67 17.74
N PRO A 121 -16.42 7.60 17.32
CA PRO A 121 -17.26 6.44 17.57
C PRO A 121 -16.63 5.12 17.13
N LEU A 122 -17.14 3.98 17.62
CA LEU A 122 -16.69 2.67 17.16
C LEU A 122 -16.90 2.55 15.64
N GLY A 123 -15.90 2.06 14.92
CA GLY A 123 -15.96 1.94 13.45
C GLY A 123 -14.59 2.03 12.79
N THR A 124 -14.60 1.98 11.46
CA THR A 124 -13.40 2.05 10.63
C THR A 124 -13.35 3.38 9.87
N TYR A 125 -12.25 4.08 9.99
CA TYR A 125 -12.04 5.42 9.48
C TYR A 125 -10.82 5.46 8.55
N PRO A 126 -11.01 5.76 7.25
CA PRO A 126 -9.89 6.02 6.37
C PRO A 126 -9.21 7.35 6.74
N PHE A 127 -7.90 7.37 6.61
CA PHE A 127 -7.11 8.58 6.76
C PHE A 127 -6.06 8.72 5.65
N ILE A 128 -5.63 9.92 5.39
CA ILE A 128 -4.64 10.23 4.36
C ILE A 128 -3.59 11.21 4.91
N CYS A 129 -2.43 11.25 4.26
CA CYS A 129 -1.54 12.41 4.37
C CYS A 129 -2.04 13.47 3.39
N GLY A 130 -2.34 14.70 3.84
CA GLY A 130 -2.91 15.75 3.01
C GLY A 130 -2.14 15.96 1.71
N PRO A 131 -0.84 16.32 1.77
CA PRO A 131 -0.05 16.59 0.57
C PRO A 131 0.24 15.34 -0.28
N HIS A 132 0.27 14.14 0.31
CA HIS A 132 0.76 12.91 -0.35
C HIS A 132 -0.33 11.86 -0.62
N GLY A 133 -1.54 12.08 -0.13
CA GLY A 133 -2.64 11.11 -0.25
C GLY A 133 -3.09 10.85 -1.69
N LYS A 134 -3.16 11.90 -2.52
CA LYS A 134 -3.60 11.78 -3.92
C LYS A 134 -2.47 11.31 -4.85
N ARG A 135 -1.29 11.90 -4.74
CA ARG A 135 -0.20 11.69 -5.70
C ARG A 135 0.60 10.43 -5.39
N GLN A 136 0.92 10.19 -4.13
CA GLN A 136 1.76 9.09 -3.68
C GLN A 136 0.96 7.93 -3.05
N GLY A 137 -0.35 8.08 -2.90
CA GLY A 137 -1.20 7.06 -2.31
C GLY A 137 -0.95 6.84 -0.80
N MET A 138 -0.44 7.86 -0.09
CA MET A 138 -0.18 7.78 1.35
C MET A 138 -1.49 7.82 2.14
N ARG A 139 -1.99 6.65 2.50
CA ARG A 139 -3.28 6.45 3.17
C ARG A 139 -3.27 5.24 4.08
N GLY A 140 -4.20 5.19 5.00
CA GLY A 140 -4.42 4.06 5.90
C GLY A 140 -5.85 4.01 6.42
N THR A 141 -6.09 3.09 7.33
CA THR A 141 -7.37 2.90 8.04
C THR A 141 -7.14 2.73 9.53
N LEU A 142 -7.98 3.36 10.34
CA LEU A 142 -8.06 3.21 11.78
C LEU A 142 -9.38 2.54 12.13
N THR A 143 -9.33 1.39 12.80
CA THR A 143 -10.51 0.74 13.37
C THR A 143 -10.52 0.97 14.87
N ILE A 144 -11.62 1.52 15.37
CA ILE A 144 -11.83 1.75 16.81
C ILE A 144 -12.81 0.70 17.32
N VAL A 145 -12.36 -0.06 18.31
CA VAL A 145 -13.11 -1.13 18.98
C VAL A 145 -13.35 -0.79 20.44
N PRO A 146 -14.27 -1.50 21.13
CA PRO A 146 -14.55 -1.31 22.55
C PRO A 146 -13.35 -1.52 23.48
#